data_e0d6d782ccced3274543a389f6bc2d07
#
_entry.id   e0d6d782ccced3274543a389f6bc2d07
#
_cell.length_a   1.000
_cell.length_b   1.000
_cell.length_c   1.000
_cell.angle_alpha   90.00
_cell.angle_beta   90.00
_cell.angle_gamma   90.00
#
_symmetry.space_group_name_H-M   'P 1'
#
loop_
_entity.id
_entity.type
_entity.pdbx_description
1 polymer ?
#
loop_
_entity_poly.entity_id
_entity_poly.type
_entity_poly.pdbx_seq_one_letter_code
_entity_poly.pdbx_strand_id
1 'polypeptide(L)'
;DVEAQVSKIDTTFDTYMPIGYFIGGGQLTNLSYDISDPQNPIVNFDGTYRDVDYPVKLLVDAIGGLYTETDQFKFDISRENSRGQLKFGFQYDDRVATGGGATLATISVSGGYPADVCNPKDYRLGDFATPRNNDVGAFYTDNPALNECLNTVRPPRSDFPDDEKINIEETLMAAYIMQTFDMEWGNIIAGLRIEDTEYQTVGFRLATVSGDIGYENIAAGAKEELSVKRTYTNYLPSVHLNYDLAEDKKLRLSYSTGISRPSYIESRAAASINSISESIAGGNPFLKEEESWGLDASFEWYYADASLFAVTVFHRDIDNVISESNEKVDGTLYSDDAQPGELWDLAAFGNGSDGQLQGLEISFVGRLDNYIEGFFSGFGASFNLGIIDSEYTTPEGRKFALPGQSDTNYNASIFYEDRGFSARITYRYRSEWLDETETGAVFGLSGGVYWAPQMRLDASIRYDLEELTGQKASIFVDFNNISDESDMRYTSAPWNVNQVESFGRAFTAGLR
;
A
#
# COMPACT_ATOMS: atom_id res chain seq x y z
N ASP A 1 -18.16 -6.25 -33.85
CA ASP A 1 -18.27 -7.16 -32.70
C ASP A 1 -19.15 -6.54 -31.65
N VAL A 2 -19.87 -7.39 -30.93
CA VAL A 2 -20.72 -6.99 -29.78
C VAL A 2 -20.35 -7.90 -28.62
N GLU A 3 -20.07 -7.31 -27.48
CA GLU A 3 -19.77 -8.04 -26.25
C GLU A 3 -20.70 -7.53 -25.14
N ALA A 4 -21.25 -8.46 -24.36
CA ALA A 4 -22.00 -8.14 -23.16
C ALA A 4 -21.51 -9.04 -22.02
N GLN A 5 -21.27 -8.46 -20.88
CA GLN A 5 -20.82 -9.13 -19.69
C GLN A 5 -21.73 -8.79 -18.51
N VAL A 6 -22.13 -9.81 -17.78
CA VAL A 6 -22.78 -9.67 -16.47
C VAL A 6 -21.92 -10.41 -15.47
N SER A 7 -21.56 -9.75 -14.40
CA SER A 7 -20.77 -10.37 -13.32
C SER A 7 -21.28 -9.95 -11.96
N LYS A 8 -21.22 -10.88 -11.02
CA LYS A 8 -21.33 -10.62 -9.59
C LYS A 8 -19.98 -10.92 -8.95
N ILE A 9 -19.45 -9.97 -8.21
CA ILE A 9 -18.14 -10.07 -7.56
C ILE A 9 -18.34 -9.86 -6.07
N ASP A 10 -18.06 -10.89 -5.30
CA ASP A 10 -18.08 -10.81 -3.84
C ASP A 10 -16.63 -10.87 -3.37
N THR A 11 -16.18 -9.85 -2.63
CA THR A 11 -14.85 -9.81 -2.05
C THR A 11 -14.96 -9.74 -0.54
N THR A 12 -14.24 -10.62 0.13
CA THR A 12 -14.20 -10.66 1.60
C THR A 12 -12.76 -10.49 2.05
N PHE A 13 -12.52 -9.46 2.83
CA PHE A 13 -11.32 -9.31 3.62
C PHE A 13 -11.74 -9.36 5.08
N ASP A 14 -11.24 -10.32 5.85
CA ASP A 14 -11.53 -10.48 7.27
C ASP A 14 -10.25 -10.79 8.02
N THR A 15 -9.88 -9.90 8.93
CA THR A 15 -8.71 -10.03 9.77
C THR A 15 -9.15 -10.09 11.22
N TYR A 16 -8.70 -11.12 11.90
CA TYR A 16 -8.87 -11.26 13.33
C TYR A 16 -7.55 -11.67 13.96
N MET A 17 -6.99 -10.80 14.79
CA MET A 17 -5.75 -11.06 15.52
C MET A 17 -5.98 -10.84 17.01
N PRO A 18 -6.06 -11.91 17.79
CA PRO A 18 -6.10 -11.81 19.24
C PRO A 18 -4.73 -11.45 19.79
N ILE A 19 -4.63 -10.32 20.49
CA ILE A 19 -3.38 -9.82 21.07
C ILE A 19 -3.49 -9.84 22.60
N GLY A 20 -2.47 -10.38 23.26
CA GLY A 20 -2.32 -10.28 24.71
C GLY A 20 -1.13 -9.39 25.05
N TYR A 21 -1.35 -8.36 25.84
CA TYR A 21 -0.28 -7.54 26.39
C TYR A 21 0.10 -8.08 27.75
N PHE A 22 1.36 -8.46 27.88
CA PHE A 22 1.97 -8.94 29.12
C PHE A 22 2.92 -7.85 29.63
N ILE A 23 2.68 -7.34 30.83
CA ILE A 23 3.51 -6.32 31.43
C ILE A 23 4.21 -6.91 32.63
N GLY A 24 5.52 -7.14 32.50
CA GLY A 24 6.35 -7.72 33.53
C GLY A 24 6.82 -6.72 34.58
N GLY A 25 7.10 -7.24 35.77
CA GLY A 25 7.73 -6.47 36.88
C GLY A 25 9.27 -6.35 36.78
N GLY A 26 9.86 -6.75 35.64
CA GLY A 26 11.31 -6.63 35.45
C GLY A 26 11.78 -5.19 35.49
N GLN A 27 12.89 -4.94 36.20
CA GLN A 27 13.53 -3.64 36.18
C GLN A 27 14.76 -3.70 35.29
N LEU A 28 14.69 -2.95 34.20
CA LEU A 28 15.86 -2.69 33.36
C LEU A 28 16.49 -1.39 33.82
N THR A 29 17.80 -1.39 34.05
CA THR A 29 18.57 -0.21 34.44
C THR A 29 19.72 0.01 33.49
N ASN A 30 20.28 1.22 33.47
CA ASN A 30 21.43 1.59 32.65
C ASN A 30 21.16 1.34 31.13
N LEU A 31 19.96 1.69 30.66
CA LEU A 31 19.59 1.57 29.28
C LEU A 31 20.47 2.46 28.39
N SER A 32 21.14 1.90 27.42
CA SER A 32 21.90 2.62 26.40
C SER A 32 21.70 2.04 25.02
N TYR A 33 21.78 2.87 24.01
CA TYR A 33 21.60 2.51 22.61
C TYR A 33 22.89 2.76 21.84
N ASP A 34 23.33 1.77 21.08
CA ASP A 34 24.34 1.93 20.06
C ASP A 34 23.65 1.90 18.71
N ILE A 35 23.60 3.04 18.03
CA ILE A 35 23.02 3.25 16.73
C ILE A 35 24.07 3.55 15.66
N SER A 36 25.32 3.15 15.90
CA SER A 36 26.41 3.28 14.92
C SER A 36 26.10 2.55 13.61
N ASP A 37 25.33 1.49 13.69
CA ASP A 37 24.67 0.84 12.56
C ASP A 37 23.14 0.96 12.72
N PRO A 38 22.48 1.93 12.05
CA PRO A 38 21.05 2.13 12.18
C PRO A 38 20.19 0.92 11.75
N GLN A 39 20.73 0.05 10.89
CA GLN A 39 20.03 -1.16 10.47
C GLN A 39 20.14 -2.29 11.49
N ASN A 40 21.08 -2.20 12.42
CA ASN A 40 21.29 -3.17 13.48
C ASN A 40 21.53 -2.47 14.83
N PRO A 41 20.55 -1.74 15.36
CA PRO A 41 20.70 -1.04 16.64
C PRO A 41 20.95 -2.04 17.78
N ILE A 42 21.89 -1.73 18.65
CA ILE A 42 22.19 -2.54 19.83
C ILE A 42 21.63 -1.82 21.06
N VAL A 43 20.76 -2.51 21.82
CA VAL A 43 20.25 -2.01 23.09
C VAL A 43 20.99 -2.73 24.22
N ASN A 44 21.70 -1.97 25.07
CA ASN A 44 22.36 -2.50 26.25
C ASN A 44 21.59 -2.06 27.51
N PHE A 45 21.46 -2.98 28.46
CA PHE A 45 20.80 -2.72 29.74
C PHE A 45 21.31 -3.67 30.81
N ASP A 46 21.17 -3.27 32.06
CA ASP A 46 21.35 -4.13 33.21
C ASP A 46 19.98 -4.58 33.74
N GLY A 47 19.90 -5.81 34.22
CA GLY A 47 18.66 -6.40 34.73
C GLY A 47 18.27 -7.66 34.02
N THR A 48 17.10 -8.19 34.36
CA THR A 48 16.54 -9.38 33.73
C THR A 48 15.07 -9.15 33.39
N TYR A 49 14.64 -9.72 32.29
CA TYR A 49 13.23 -9.73 31.85
C TYR A 49 12.75 -11.17 31.59
N ARG A 50 13.65 -12.17 31.56
CA ARG A 50 13.31 -13.56 31.19
C ARG A 50 12.64 -14.36 32.27
N ASP A 51 13.01 -14.14 33.52
CA ASP A 51 12.57 -14.96 34.68
C ASP A 51 11.62 -14.18 35.60
N VAL A 52 10.96 -13.16 35.10
CA VAL A 52 9.97 -12.37 35.84
C VAL A 52 8.54 -12.76 35.46
N ASP A 53 7.61 -12.49 36.35
CA ASP A 53 6.19 -12.70 36.08
C ASP A 53 5.66 -11.64 35.10
N TYR A 54 4.99 -12.09 34.06
CA TYR A 54 4.33 -11.25 33.06
C TYR A 54 2.81 -11.47 33.13
N PRO A 55 2.11 -10.86 34.07
CA PRO A 55 0.66 -10.97 34.09
C PRO A 55 0.05 -10.37 32.82
N VAL A 56 -0.99 -10.99 32.32
CA VAL A 56 -1.79 -10.39 31.24
C VAL A 56 -2.44 -9.14 31.76
N LYS A 57 -2.12 -7.98 31.20
CA LYS A 57 -2.68 -6.69 31.58
C LYS A 57 -3.81 -6.25 30.68
N LEU A 58 -3.72 -6.65 29.42
CA LEU A 58 -4.67 -6.24 28.40
C LEU A 58 -4.84 -7.34 27.38
N LEU A 59 -6.08 -7.67 27.05
CA LEU A 59 -6.42 -8.42 25.86
C LEU A 59 -7.02 -7.46 24.84
N VAL A 60 -6.58 -7.58 23.61
CA VAL A 60 -7.05 -6.74 22.51
C VAL A 60 -7.44 -7.67 21.37
N ASP A 61 -8.58 -7.43 20.79
CA ASP A 61 -8.96 -8.02 19.53
C ASP A 61 -8.67 -7.01 18.42
N ALA A 62 -7.62 -7.27 17.63
CA ALA A 62 -7.43 -6.56 16.38
C ALA A 62 -8.38 -7.19 15.36
N ILE A 63 -9.42 -6.47 15.01
CA ILE A 63 -10.42 -6.87 14.04
C ILE A 63 -10.45 -5.86 12.91
N GLY A 64 -10.52 -6.37 11.70
CA GLY A 64 -10.73 -5.57 10.51
C GLY A 64 -11.48 -6.41 9.49
N GLY A 65 -12.36 -5.80 8.75
CA GLY A 65 -13.08 -6.54 7.71
C GLY A 65 -13.70 -5.59 6.71
N LEU A 66 -13.61 -5.98 5.46
CA LEU A 66 -14.27 -5.30 4.35
C LEU A 66 -14.94 -6.36 3.49
N TYR A 67 -16.24 -6.27 3.39
CA TYR A 67 -17.07 -7.13 2.57
C TYR A 67 -17.69 -6.29 1.48
N THR A 68 -17.36 -6.60 0.22
CA THR A 68 -17.92 -5.88 -0.91
C THR A 68 -18.69 -6.84 -1.81
N GLU A 69 -19.89 -6.42 -2.19
CA GLU A 69 -20.68 -7.05 -3.24
C GLU A 69 -20.77 -6.07 -4.40
N THR A 70 -20.52 -6.55 -5.61
CA THR A 70 -20.60 -5.75 -6.83
C THR A 70 -21.39 -6.49 -7.88
N ASP A 71 -22.51 -5.95 -8.27
CA ASP A 71 -23.25 -6.37 -9.47
C ASP A 71 -22.84 -5.47 -10.62
N GLN A 72 -22.31 -6.08 -11.70
CA GLN A 72 -21.77 -5.35 -12.84
C GLN A 72 -22.43 -5.79 -14.13
N PHE A 73 -22.78 -4.81 -14.95
CA PHE A 73 -23.17 -5.00 -16.34
C PHE A 73 -22.28 -4.15 -17.25
N LYS A 74 -21.69 -4.80 -18.27
CA LYS A 74 -20.93 -4.13 -19.34
C LYS A 74 -21.48 -4.50 -20.70
N PHE A 75 -21.43 -3.53 -21.59
CA PHE A 75 -21.82 -3.71 -22.97
C PHE A 75 -20.89 -2.90 -23.88
N ASP A 76 -20.27 -3.58 -24.84
CA ASP A 76 -19.30 -2.98 -25.75
C ASP A 76 -19.65 -3.33 -27.18
N ILE A 77 -19.57 -2.35 -28.08
CA ILE A 77 -19.69 -2.53 -29.52
C ILE A 77 -18.43 -1.98 -30.17
N SER A 78 -17.86 -2.77 -31.06
CA SER A 78 -16.79 -2.33 -31.95
C SER A 78 -17.16 -2.54 -33.40
N ARG A 79 -16.83 -1.57 -34.24
CA ARG A 79 -17.10 -1.61 -35.69
C ARG A 79 -15.90 -1.07 -36.45
N GLU A 80 -15.39 -1.89 -37.34
CA GLU A 80 -14.43 -1.45 -38.37
C GLU A 80 -15.10 -0.49 -39.35
N ASN A 81 -14.40 0.54 -39.73
CA ASN A 81 -14.82 1.51 -40.76
C ASN A 81 -13.63 1.89 -41.65
N SER A 82 -13.86 2.68 -42.68
CA SER A 82 -12.81 3.08 -43.65
C SER A 82 -11.69 3.93 -43.05
N ARG A 83 -11.78 4.34 -41.79
CA ARG A 83 -10.79 5.16 -41.08
C ARG A 83 -10.10 4.43 -39.91
N GLY A 84 -10.47 3.15 -39.68
CA GLY A 84 -10.02 2.36 -38.54
C GLY A 84 -11.20 1.77 -37.77
N GLN A 85 -11.16 1.80 -36.43
CA GLN A 85 -12.14 1.16 -35.55
C GLN A 85 -12.86 2.18 -34.66
N LEU A 86 -14.20 2.14 -34.69
CA LEU A 86 -15.05 2.84 -33.75
C LEU A 86 -15.48 1.87 -32.65
N LYS A 87 -15.32 2.30 -31.36
CA LYS A 87 -15.83 1.59 -30.19
C LYS A 87 -16.71 2.50 -29.36
N PHE A 88 -17.76 1.94 -28.79
CA PHE A 88 -18.54 2.59 -27.75
C PHE A 88 -19.06 1.54 -26.79
N GLY A 89 -19.26 1.93 -25.54
CA GLY A 89 -19.73 1.00 -24.53
C GLY A 89 -20.43 1.72 -23.40
N PHE A 90 -21.03 0.90 -22.56
CA PHE A 90 -21.75 1.28 -21.37
C PHE A 90 -21.36 0.33 -20.24
N GLN A 91 -21.27 0.87 -19.02
CA GLN A 91 -21.02 0.12 -17.80
C GLN A 91 -21.97 0.60 -16.72
N TYR A 92 -22.51 -0.35 -15.97
CA TYR A 92 -23.26 -0.12 -14.75
C TYR A 92 -22.68 -1.01 -13.66
N ASP A 93 -22.30 -0.41 -12.54
CA ASP A 93 -21.86 -1.12 -11.35
C ASP A 93 -22.74 -0.68 -10.19
N ASP A 94 -23.23 -1.65 -9.43
CA ASP A 94 -23.89 -1.43 -8.14
C ASP A 94 -23.06 -2.12 -7.08
N ARG A 95 -22.57 -1.36 -6.11
CA ARG A 95 -21.59 -1.79 -5.12
C ARG A 95 -22.10 -1.52 -3.72
N VAL A 96 -22.01 -2.52 -2.88
CA VAL A 96 -22.27 -2.41 -1.44
C VAL A 96 -21.00 -2.79 -0.70
N ALA A 97 -20.52 -1.91 0.17
CA ALA A 97 -19.38 -2.15 1.03
C ALA A 97 -19.81 -2.08 2.50
N THR A 98 -19.58 -3.14 3.22
CA THR A 98 -19.87 -3.24 4.65
C THR A 98 -18.66 -3.76 5.42
N GLY A 99 -18.61 -3.54 6.72
CA GLY A 99 -17.52 -4.03 7.56
C GLY A 99 -17.12 -3.02 8.63
N GLY A 100 -15.84 -3.02 8.95
CA GLY A 100 -15.22 -2.07 9.88
C GLY A 100 -13.76 -1.87 9.55
N GLY A 101 -13.25 -0.69 9.82
CA GLY A 101 -11.81 -0.41 9.72
C GLY A 101 -11.00 -1.34 10.62
N ALA A 102 -9.69 -1.39 10.39
CA ALA A 102 -8.80 -2.09 11.29
C ALA A 102 -8.81 -1.40 12.67
N THR A 103 -9.35 -2.06 13.67
CA THR A 103 -9.49 -1.51 15.00
C THR A 103 -8.94 -2.44 16.05
N LEU A 104 -8.46 -1.85 17.14
CA LEU A 104 -8.09 -2.55 18.36
C LEU A 104 -9.27 -2.45 19.35
N ALA A 105 -10.18 -3.40 19.30
CA ALA A 105 -11.21 -3.52 20.31
C ALA A 105 -10.55 -3.90 21.64
N THR A 106 -10.34 -2.91 22.50
CA THR A 106 -9.75 -3.14 23.82
C THR A 106 -10.76 -3.88 24.69
N ILE A 107 -10.44 -5.12 25.01
CA ILE A 107 -11.16 -5.84 26.04
C ILE A 107 -10.47 -5.48 27.36
N SER A 108 -10.95 -4.42 28.00
CA SER A 108 -10.47 -3.99 29.31
C SER A 108 -10.75 -5.08 30.33
N VAL A 109 -9.71 -5.68 30.85
CA VAL A 109 -9.82 -6.59 31.99
C VAL A 109 -9.83 -5.74 33.25
N SER A 110 -10.97 -5.15 33.56
CA SER A 110 -11.15 -4.44 34.82
C SER A 110 -11.01 -5.42 35.99
N GLY A 111 -9.94 -5.27 36.76
CA GLY A 111 -9.65 -6.13 37.91
C GLY A 111 -8.42 -7.01 37.75
N GLY A 112 -7.80 -7.04 36.58
CA GLY A 112 -6.63 -7.85 36.27
C GLY A 112 -6.97 -9.35 36.26
N TYR A 113 -6.58 -10.07 35.22
CA TYR A 113 -6.50 -11.53 35.34
C TYR A 113 -5.52 -11.86 36.46
N PRO A 114 -5.80 -12.90 37.29
CA PRO A 114 -4.81 -13.34 38.27
C PRO A 114 -3.48 -13.55 37.57
N ALA A 115 -2.39 -13.08 38.19
CA ALA A 115 -1.03 -13.21 37.64
C ALA A 115 -0.66 -14.65 37.26
N ASP A 116 -1.45 -15.61 37.72
CA ASP A 116 -1.24 -17.04 37.55
C ASP A 116 -1.89 -17.61 36.29
N VAL A 117 -2.70 -16.85 35.56
CA VAL A 117 -3.40 -17.35 34.37
C VAL A 117 -2.62 -16.94 33.13
N CYS A 118 -2.25 -17.91 32.31
CA CYS A 118 -1.56 -17.71 31.03
C CYS A 118 -0.25 -16.92 31.14
N ASN A 119 0.56 -17.15 32.20
CA ASN A 119 1.85 -16.50 32.32
C ASN A 119 2.84 -17.06 31.28
N PRO A 120 3.43 -16.24 30.39
CA PRO A 120 4.32 -16.74 29.35
C PRO A 120 5.51 -17.57 29.84
N LYS A 121 6.04 -17.30 31.03
CA LYS A 121 7.15 -18.08 31.61
C LYS A 121 6.82 -19.55 31.80
N ASP A 122 5.55 -19.88 32.06
CA ASP A 122 5.09 -21.25 32.31
C ASP A 122 4.96 -22.07 31.04
N TYR A 123 5.00 -21.42 29.86
CA TYR A 123 4.81 -22.04 28.56
C TYR A 123 6.10 -22.26 27.79
N ARG A 124 7.28 -22.07 28.39
CA ARG A 124 8.58 -22.20 27.74
C ARG A 124 8.51 -21.72 26.30
N LEU A 125 8.40 -20.44 26.14
CA LEU A 125 8.51 -19.83 24.83
C LEU A 125 9.84 -20.30 24.25
N GLY A 126 9.80 -21.12 23.18
CA GLY A 126 11.01 -21.69 22.56
C GLY A 126 12.03 -20.61 22.24
N ASP A 127 13.22 -20.99 21.86
CA ASP A 127 14.25 -20.05 21.46
C ASP A 127 13.67 -19.15 20.35
N PHE A 128 13.23 -17.96 20.74
CA PHE A 128 12.88 -16.95 19.76
C PHE A 128 14.15 -16.67 18.98
N ALA A 129 14.05 -16.73 17.67
CA ALA A 129 15.00 -16.06 16.83
C ALA A 129 14.90 -14.56 17.18
N THR A 130 15.61 -14.16 18.20
CA THR A 130 15.77 -12.75 18.52
C THR A 130 16.39 -12.10 17.31
N PRO A 131 15.82 -11.00 16.81
CA PRO A 131 16.53 -10.19 15.86
C PRO A 131 17.88 -9.88 16.48
N ARG A 132 18.92 -10.20 15.77
CA ARG A 132 20.34 -10.05 16.06
C ARG A 132 20.65 -9.16 17.27
N ASN A 133 21.07 -9.78 18.38
CA ASN A 133 21.63 -9.18 19.59
C ASN A 133 20.73 -8.44 20.57
N ASN A 134 19.42 -8.38 20.39
CA ASN A 134 18.55 -7.70 21.33
C ASN A 134 17.53 -8.65 21.94
N ASP A 135 17.73 -8.91 23.19
CA ASP A 135 16.76 -9.61 24.02
C ASP A 135 15.57 -8.72 24.44
N VAL A 136 15.44 -7.55 23.85
CA VAL A 136 14.33 -6.60 24.07
C VAL A 136 13.52 -6.52 22.80
N GLY A 137 12.41 -7.22 22.74
CA GLY A 137 11.54 -7.25 21.56
C GLY A 137 10.11 -7.59 21.92
N ALA A 138 9.20 -7.27 21.01
CA ALA A 138 7.85 -7.80 21.05
C ALA A 138 7.92 -9.32 20.82
N PHE A 139 7.34 -10.09 21.75
CA PHE A 139 7.29 -11.53 21.63
C PHE A 139 6.10 -11.92 20.77
N TYR A 140 6.34 -12.42 19.56
CA TYR A 140 5.34 -13.21 18.85
C TYR A 140 5.49 -14.65 19.31
N THR A 141 4.45 -15.23 19.91
CA THR A 141 4.51 -16.60 20.34
C THR A 141 3.58 -17.47 19.48
N ASP A 142 4.16 -18.39 18.77
CA ASP A 142 3.45 -19.50 18.13
C ASP A 142 3.35 -20.69 19.10
N ASN A 143 3.05 -20.43 20.38
CA ASN A 143 2.87 -21.46 21.37
C ASN A 143 1.39 -21.88 21.47
N PRO A 144 0.99 -23.06 20.94
CA PRO A 144 -0.41 -23.48 20.95
C PRO A 144 -1.01 -23.57 22.35
N ALA A 145 -0.23 -23.96 23.37
CA ALA A 145 -0.73 -24.09 24.74
C ALA A 145 -0.99 -22.72 25.39
N LEU A 146 -0.14 -21.73 25.13
CA LEU A 146 -0.41 -20.36 25.57
C LEU A 146 -1.63 -19.79 24.85
N ASN A 147 -1.75 -19.99 23.55
CA ASN A 147 -2.90 -19.55 22.77
C ASN A 147 -4.19 -20.22 23.23
N GLU A 148 -4.15 -21.53 23.55
CA GLU A 148 -5.29 -22.23 24.13
C GLU A 148 -5.69 -21.63 25.49
N CYS A 149 -4.73 -21.36 26.37
CA CYS A 149 -4.98 -20.68 27.64
C CYS A 149 -5.61 -19.30 27.44
N LEU A 150 -5.06 -18.47 26.57
CA LEU A 150 -5.59 -17.13 26.27
C LEU A 150 -7.03 -17.22 25.74
N ASN A 151 -7.33 -18.19 24.92
CA ASN A 151 -8.68 -18.42 24.38
C ASN A 151 -9.70 -18.82 25.47
N THR A 152 -9.28 -19.43 26.59
CA THR A 152 -10.18 -19.76 27.69
C THR A 152 -10.63 -18.53 28.49
N VAL A 153 -9.83 -17.47 28.50
CA VAL A 153 -10.09 -16.23 29.26
C VAL A 153 -10.60 -15.09 28.37
N ARG A 154 -10.58 -15.30 27.07
CA ARG A 154 -11.02 -14.31 26.09
C ARG A 154 -12.52 -14.41 25.89
N PRO A 155 -13.26 -13.29 25.89
CA PRO A 155 -14.65 -13.29 25.46
C PRO A 155 -14.76 -13.67 23.96
N PRO A 156 -15.94 -14.07 23.49
CA PRO A 156 -16.20 -14.25 22.08
C PRO A 156 -15.82 -12.98 21.29
N ARG A 157 -15.38 -13.18 20.04
CA ARG A 157 -15.12 -12.05 19.11
C ARG A 157 -16.33 -11.12 19.12
N SER A 158 -16.08 -9.84 19.34
CA SER A 158 -17.10 -8.79 19.22
C SER A 158 -17.40 -8.48 17.75
N ASP A 159 -18.60 -8.01 17.48
CA ASP A 159 -18.90 -7.32 16.22
C ASP A 159 -18.10 -6.01 16.12
N PHE A 160 -18.00 -5.47 14.91
CA PHE A 160 -17.41 -4.15 14.73
C PHE A 160 -18.17 -3.11 15.56
N PRO A 161 -17.46 -2.25 16.30
CA PRO A 161 -18.08 -1.10 16.95
C PRO A 161 -18.83 -0.22 15.94
N ASP A 162 -19.94 0.36 16.35
CA ASP A 162 -20.79 1.14 15.45
C ASP A 162 -20.08 2.35 14.86
N ASP A 163 -19.15 2.94 15.60
CA ASP A 163 -18.32 4.08 15.23
C ASP A 163 -17.18 3.74 14.27
N GLU A 164 -17.00 2.46 13.96
CA GLU A 164 -16.00 1.99 13.00
C GLU A 164 -16.60 1.30 11.80
N LYS A 165 -17.93 1.11 11.80
CA LYS A 165 -18.62 0.42 10.71
C LYS A 165 -18.50 1.18 9.40
N ILE A 166 -18.23 0.42 8.37
CA ILE A 166 -18.35 0.81 6.97
C ILE A 166 -19.72 0.35 6.50
N ASN A 167 -20.51 1.26 5.97
CA ASN A 167 -21.77 0.97 5.31
C ASN A 167 -21.93 1.99 4.16
N ILE A 168 -21.58 1.54 2.97
CA ILE A 168 -21.46 2.38 1.77
C ILE A 168 -22.17 1.69 0.63
N GLU A 169 -22.97 2.44 -0.09
CA GLU A 169 -23.59 2.07 -1.35
C GLU A 169 -23.04 3.01 -2.43
N GLU A 170 -22.56 2.44 -3.54
CA GLU A 170 -22.05 3.20 -4.67
C GLU A 170 -22.62 2.65 -5.98
N THR A 171 -23.31 3.50 -6.73
CA THR A 171 -23.76 3.18 -8.07
C THR A 171 -22.95 3.98 -9.09
N LEU A 172 -22.32 3.30 -10.04
CA LEU A 172 -21.59 3.89 -11.15
C LEU A 172 -22.29 3.61 -12.46
N MET A 173 -22.59 4.65 -13.22
CA MET A 173 -22.98 4.58 -14.61
C MET A 173 -21.91 5.22 -15.48
N ALA A 174 -21.43 4.51 -16.47
CA ALA A 174 -20.42 5.04 -17.38
C ALA A 174 -20.75 4.74 -18.84
N ALA A 175 -20.43 5.69 -19.70
CA ALA A 175 -20.49 5.50 -21.15
C ALA A 175 -19.23 6.06 -21.80
N TYR A 176 -18.78 5.42 -22.88
CA TYR A 176 -17.64 5.90 -23.63
C TYR A 176 -17.82 5.76 -25.13
N ILE A 177 -17.11 6.60 -25.86
CA ILE A 177 -16.90 6.52 -27.31
C ILE A 177 -15.42 6.70 -27.62
N MET A 178 -14.88 5.88 -28.50
CA MET A 178 -13.47 5.94 -28.91
C MET A 178 -13.37 5.59 -30.41
N GLN A 179 -12.55 6.36 -31.13
CA GLN A 179 -12.24 6.11 -32.54
C GLN A 179 -10.71 5.96 -32.70
N THR A 180 -10.33 4.86 -33.31
CA THR A 180 -8.98 4.69 -33.86
C THR A 180 -8.99 5.15 -35.32
N PHE A 181 -8.05 6.01 -35.68
CA PHE A 181 -7.80 6.49 -37.03
C PHE A 181 -6.50 5.88 -37.53
N ASP A 182 -6.59 4.95 -38.46
CA ASP A 182 -5.44 4.31 -39.10
C ASP A 182 -4.88 5.20 -40.20
N MET A 183 -3.57 5.39 -40.18
CA MET A 183 -2.80 6.20 -41.13
C MET A 183 -1.64 5.37 -41.70
N GLU A 184 -1.08 5.78 -42.82
CA GLU A 184 0.11 5.10 -43.39
C GLU A 184 1.33 5.11 -42.47
N TRP A 185 1.39 6.06 -41.56
CA TRP A 185 2.48 6.27 -40.62
C TRP A 185 2.18 5.83 -39.18
N GLY A 186 1.06 5.15 -38.93
CA GLY A 186 0.67 4.71 -37.59
C GLY A 186 -0.82 4.93 -37.31
N ASN A 187 -1.17 5.38 -36.10
CA ASN A 187 -2.57 5.63 -35.77
C ASN A 187 -2.74 6.76 -34.73
N ILE A 188 -3.96 7.30 -34.71
CA ILE A 188 -4.46 8.20 -33.66
C ILE A 188 -5.66 7.52 -33.01
N ILE A 189 -5.66 7.46 -31.67
CA ILE A 189 -6.80 7.00 -30.88
C ILE A 189 -7.34 8.19 -30.10
N ALA A 190 -8.60 8.50 -30.23
CA ALA A 190 -9.25 9.57 -29.47
C ALA A 190 -10.54 9.05 -28.84
N GLY A 191 -10.77 9.35 -27.58
CA GLY A 191 -11.92 8.88 -26.84
C GLY A 191 -12.38 9.86 -25.75
N LEU A 192 -13.63 9.66 -25.36
CA LEU A 192 -14.25 10.33 -24.21
C LEU A 192 -15.02 9.28 -23.42
N ARG A 193 -14.78 9.22 -22.13
CA ARG A 193 -15.58 8.48 -21.15
C ARG A 193 -16.24 9.45 -20.20
N ILE A 194 -17.50 9.20 -19.89
CA ILE A 194 -18.27 9.97 -18.91
C ILE A 194 -18.70 8.99 -17.85
N GLU A 195 -18.47 9.34 -16.59
CA GLU A 195 -18.88 8.57 -15.41
C GLU A 195 -19.79 9.41 -14.54
N ASP A 196 -20.94 8.85 -14.19
CA ASP A 196 -21.86 9.39 -13.20
C ASP A 196 -21.87 8.46 -11.99
N THR A 197 -21.54 9.00 -10.81
CA THR A 197 -21.42 8.24 -9.57
C THR A 197 -22.40 8.76 -8.55
N GLU A 198 -23.25 7.89 -8.03
CA GLU A 198 -24.03 8.12 -6.81
C GLU A 198 -23.38 7.35 -5.67
N TYR A 199 -23.09 8.03 -4.59
CA TYR A 199 -22.44 7.51 -3.40
C TYR A 199 -23.28 7.83 -2.17
N GLN A 200 -23.51 6.82 -1.31
CA GLN A 200 -24.18 6.99 -0.03
C GLN A 200 -23.41 6.24 1.05
N THR A 201 -23.23 6.88 2.20
CA THR A 201 -22.64 6.24 3.39
C THR A 201 -23.47 6.54 4.62
N VAL A 202 -23.55 5.57 5.54
CA VAL A 202 -24.21 5.70 6.84
C VAL A 202 -23.26 5.23 7.92
N GLY A 203 -23.07 6.01 8.96
CA GLY A 203 -22.19 5.68 10.09
C GLY A 203 -22.49 6.51 11.32
N PHE A 204 -21.66 6.38 12.35
CA PHE A 204 -21.82 7.11 13.59
C PHE A 204 -20.65 8.06 13.85
N ARG A 205 -20.98 9.27 14.28
CA ARG A 205 -20.03 10.23 14.87
C ARG A 205 -20.14 10.16 16.38
N LEU A 206 -19.00 10.14 17.05
CA LEU A 206 -18.99 10.16 18.51
C LEU A 206 -18.93 11.57 19.08
N ALA A 207 -18.29 12.50 18.37
CA ALA A 207 -18.30 13.91 18.65
C ALA A 207 -17.85 14.69 17.43
N THR A 208 -17.95 16.01 17.44
CA THR A 208 -17.63 16.80 16.26
C THR A 208 -16.52 17.78 16.51
N VAL A 209 -15.75 18.01 15.45
CA VAL A 209 -14.85 19.14 15.32
C VAL A 209 -15.52 20.15 14.39
N SER A 210 -15.55 21.39 14.80
CA SER A 210 -15.91 22.45 13.88
C SER A 210 -14.74 22.75 12.96
N GLY A 211 -14.91 22.65 11.67
CA GLY A 211 -13.86 23.01 10.72
C GLY A 211 -14.03 22.35 9.37
N ASP A 212 -12.98 22.41 8.59
CA ASP A 212 -12.99 22.05 7.17
C ASP A 212 -13.11 20.54 6.89
N ILE A 213 -13.14 19.70 7.92
CA ILE A 213 -13.31 18.25 7.79
C ILE A 213 -14.78 17.80 7.68
N GLY A 214 -15.72 18.72 7.67
CA GLY A 214 -17.14 18.43 7.39
C GLY A 214 -17.93 17.83 8.56
N TYR A 215 -17.40 17.80 9.77
CA TYR A 215 -18.15 17.39 10.95
C TYR A 215 -18.86 18.57 11.61
N GLU A 216 -20.04 18.32 12.16
CA GLU A 216 -20.77 19.29 12.98
C GLU A 216 -20.47 19.09 14.46
N ASN A 217 -20.62 20.10 15.30
CA ASN A 217 -20.43 19.98 16.74
C ASN A 217 -21.62 19.27 17.40
N ILE A 218 -21.36 18.17 18.07
CA ILE A 218 -22.30 17.50 18.98
C ILE A 218 -21.72 17.47 20.40
N ALA A 219 -22.56 17.13 21.36
CA ALA A 219 -22.11 17.04 22.75
C ALA A 219 -21.03 15.98 22.92
N ALA A 220 -20.05 16.20 23.78
CA ALA A 220 -19.01 15.23 24.10
C ALA A 220 -19.63 13.89 24.55
N GLY A 221 -19.06 12.78 24.09
CA GLY A 221 -19.55 11.44 24.35
C GLY A 221 -20.86 11.06 23.65
N ALA A 222 -21.50 11.97 22.90
CA ALA A 222 -22.72 11.66 22.18
C ALA A 222 -22.44 10.88 20.90
N LYS A 223 -23.31 9.92 20.58
CA LYS A 223 -23.34 9.24 19.28
C LYS A 223 -24.46 9.80 18.44
N GLU A 224 -24.14 10.15 17.19
CA GLU A 224 -25.11 10.60 16.20
C GLU A 224 -24.93 9.83 14.91
N GLU A 225 -26.01 9.35 14.34
CA GLU A 225 -26.00 8.74 13.01
C GLU A 225 -25.80 9.82 11.94
N LEU A 226 -24.84 9.62 11.05
CA LEU A 226 -24.61 10.46 9.90
C LEU A 226 -24.90 9.68 8.63
N SER A 227 -25.80 10.21 7.82
CA SER A 227 -26.05 9.72 6.46
C SER A 227 -25.68 10.79 5.45
N VAL A 228 -24.79 10.48 4.54
CA VAL A 228 -24.34 11.39 3.48
C VAL A 228 -24.58 10.76 2.13
N LYS A 229 -25.24 11.51 1.25
CA LYS A 229 -25.46 11.14 -0.14
C LYS A 229 -24.83 12.18 -1.06
N ARG A 230 -24.08 11.73 -2.08
CA ARG A 230 -23.41 12.58 -3.06
C ARG A 230 -23.62 12.03 -4.47
N THR A 231 -23.66 12.92 -5.44
CA THR A 231 -23.67 12.57 -6.87
C THR A 231 -22.70 13.48 -7.58
N TYR A 232 -21.86 12.92 -8.45
CA TYR A 232 -20.90 13.68 -9.24
C TYR A 232 -20.67 13.03 -10.60
N THR A 233 -20.23 13.83 -11.57
CA THR A 233 -20.02 13.38 -12.95
C THR A 233 -18.63 13.79 -13.41
N ASN A 234 -17.84 12.83 -13.89
CA ASN A 234 -16.49 13.04 -14.40
C ASN A 234 -16.44 12.87 -15.93
N TYR A 235 -15.67 13.71 -16.59
CA TYR A 235 -15.42 13.69 -18.02
C TYR A 235 -13.96 13.33 -18.27
N LEU A 236 -13.70 12.20 -18.92
CA LEU A 236 -12.39 11.59 -19.06
C LEU A 236 -11.98 11.50 -20.53
N PRO A 237 -11.53 12.61 -21.16
CA PRO A 237 -10.99 12.59 -22.51
C PRO A 237 -9.61 11.96 -22.56
N SER A 238 -9.29 11.28 -23.67
CA SER A 238 -7.94 10.81 -23.96
C SER A 238 -7.62 10.88 -25.46
N VAL A 239 -6.35 11.14 -25.77
CA VAL A 239 -5.84 11.11 -27.14
C VAL A 239 -4.45 10.46 -27.15
N HIS A 240 -4.25 9.48 -28.02
CA HIS A 240 -2.99 8.78 -28.20
C HIS A 240 -2.57 8.84 -29.67
N LEU A 241 -1.33 9.24 -29.92
CA LEU A 241 -0.68 9.20 -31.22
C LEU A 241 0.41 8.12 -31.19
N ASN A 242 0.33 7.16 -32.06
CA ASN A 242 1.38 6.18 -32.33
C ASN A 242 1.93 6.45 -33.72
N TYR A 243 3.18 6.91 -33.79
CA TYR A 243 3.85 7.30 -35.03
C TYR A 243 5.00 6.34 -35.32
N ASP A 244 4.94 5.64 -36.45
CA ASP A 244 5.98 4.75 -36.95
C ASP A 244 7.06 5.61 -37.67
N LEU A 245 8.13 5.95 -36.94
CA LEU A 245 9.27 6.69 -37.49
C LEU A 245 10.05 5.88 -38.52
N ALA A 246 10.13 4.56 -38.31
CA ALA A 246 10.70 3.55 -39.19
C ALA A 246 10.10 2.18 -38.83
N GLU A 247 10.44 1.12 -39.56
CA GLU A 247 9.96 -0.24 -39.26
C GLU A 247 10.33 -0.68 -37.84
N ASP A 248 11.49 -0.21 -37.34
CA ASP A 248 12.07 -0.55 -36.06
C ASP A 248 11.97 0.58 -35.00
N LYS A 249 11.30 1.70 -35.31
CA LYS A 249 11.25 2.87 -34.41
C LYS A 249 9.85 3.46 -34.30
N LYS A 250 9.40 3.68 -33.08
CA LYS A 250 8.11 4.28 -32.78
C LYS A 250 8.23 5.48 -31.87
N LEU A 251 7.39 6.48 -32.14
CA LEU A 251 7.14 7.60 -31.23
C LEU A 251 5.69 7.50 -30.76
N ARG A 252 5.48 7.54 -29.45
CA ARG A 252 4.14 7.60 -28.87
C ARG A 252 3.97 8.88 -28.09
N LEU A 253 2.88 9.56 -28.33
CA LEU A 253 2.47 10.71 -27.54
C LEU A 253 1.08 10.44 -26.99
N SER A 254 0.84 10.78 -25.72
CA SER A 254 -0.47 10.66 -25.13
C SER A 254 -0.86 11.84 -24.28
N TYR A 255 -2.13 12.17 -24.31
CA TYR A 255 -2.85 12.95 -23.32
C TYR A 255 -3.92 12.06 -22.73
N SER A 256 -3.98 11.98 -21.41
CA SER A 256 -4.98 11.18 -20.72
C SER A 256 -5.44 11.88 -19.44
N THR A 257 -6.68 11.60 -19.06
CA THR A 257 -7.26 12.00 -17.79
C THR A 257 -7.67 10.77 -17.00
N GLY A 258 -7.74 10.91 -15.68
CA GLY A 258 -8.12 9.83 -14.79
C GLY A 258 -8.70 10.36 -13.49
N ILE A 259 -9.38 9.48 -12.76
CA ILE A 259 -9.90 9.75 -11.42
C ILE A 259 -9.50 8.63 -10.47
N SER A 260 -9.31 8.98 -9.20
CA SER A 260 -9.16 8.04 -8.09
C SER A 260 -10.22 8.39 -7.03
N ARG A 261 -11.09 7.44 -6.72
CA ARG A 261 -12.11 7.65 -5.70
C ARG A 261 -11.53 7.40 -4.32
N PRO A 262 -11.99 8.13 -3.27
CA PRO A 262 -11.63 7.80 -1.89
C PRO A 262 -11.90 6.33 -1.59
N SER A 263 -11.04 5.70 -0.83
CA SER A 263 -11.31 4.35 -0.34
C SER A 263 -12.52 4.33 0.61
N TYR A 264 -13.10 3.17 0.83
CA TYR A 264 -14.24 3.03 1.75
C TYR A 264 -13.86 3.37 3.21
N ILE A 265 -12.61 3.18 3.57
CA ILE A 265 -12.09 3.56 4.90
C ILE A 265 -11.98 5.08 5.01
N GLU A 266 -11.45 5.75 3.99
CA GLU A 266 -11.32 7.21 3.98
C GLU A 266 -12.67 7.91 3.96
N SER A 267 -13.62 7.36 3.20
CA SER A 267 -14.93 8.00 2.96
C SER A 267 -16.06 7.54 3.89
N ARG A 268 -15.77 6.66 4.88
CA ARG A 268 -16.81 6.24 5.84
C ARG A 268 -17.34 7.40 6.68
N ALA A 269 -18.61 7.33 7.05
CA ALA A 269 -19.24 8.33 7.94
C ALA A 269 -19.07 7.97 9.43
N ALA A 270 -17.88 7.50 9.83
CA ALA A 270 -17.60 7.01 11.18
C ALA A 270 -16.26 7.52 11.68
N ALA A 271 -16.15 7.75 13.00
CA ALA A 271 -14.92 8.10 13.68
C ALA A 271 -14.68 7.15 14.85
N SER A 272 -13.46 6.59 14.95
CA SER A 272 -13.01 5.72 16.02
C SER A 272 -12.18 6.49 17.04
N ILE A 273 -12.33 6.12 18.31
CA ILE A 273 -11.66 6.74 19.45
C ILE A 273 -10.81 5.70 20.15
N ASN A 274 -9.59 6.05 20.46
CA ASN A 274 -8.69 5.25 21.28
C ASN A 274 -8.25 6.06 22.51
N SER A 275 -8.93 5.82 23.64
CA SER A 275 -8.64 6.50 24.91
C SER A 275 -7.25 6.14 25.50
N ILE A 276 -6.63 5.04 25.06
CA ILE A 276 -5.31 4.62 25.55
C ILE A 276 -4.19 5.39 24.85
N SER A 277 -4.32 5.57 23.53
CA SER A 277 -3.35 6.33 22.73
C SER A 277 -3.73 7.81 22.57
N GLU A 278 -4.82 8.24 23.21
CA GLU A 278 -5.32 9.62 23.13
C GLU A 278 -5.48 10.08 21.68
N SER A 279 -6.03 9.18 20.83
CA SER A 279 -6.14 9.40 19.40
C SER A 279 -7.54 9.15 18.87
N ILE A 280 -7.91 9.92 17.88
CA ILE A 280 -9.19 9.87 17.18
C ILE A 280 -8.87 9.67 15.70
N ALA A 281 -9.44 8.62 15.10
CA ALA A 281 -9.29 8.38 13.68
C ALA A 281 -10.67 8.25 13.03
N GLY A 282 -10.86 8.89 11.87
CA GLY A 282 -12.15 8.88 11.21
C GLY A 282 -12.07 8.89 9.71
N GLY A 283 -13.18 8.55 9.07
CA GLY A 283 -13.40 8.79 7.66
C GLY A 283 -13.98 10.21 7.44
N ASN A 284 -13.90 10.67 6.19
CA ASN A 284 -14.53 11.91 5.75
C ASN A 284 -15.47 11.62 4.57
N PRO A 285 -16.78 11.55 4.80
CA PRO A 285 -17.74 11.25 3.74
C PRO A 285 -17.91 12.39 2.72
N PHE A 286 -17.27 13.53 2.93
CA PHE A 286 -17.28 14.69 2.04
C PHE A 286 -16.07 14.78 1.12
N LEU A 287 -15.16 13.81 1.18
CA LEU A 287 -14.00 13.75 0.29
C LEU A 287 -14.43 13.75 -1.17
N LYS A 288 -13.75 14.57 -1.95
CA LYS A 288 -13.87 14.55 -3.41
C LYS A 288 -12.93 13.50 -3.97
N GLU A 289 -13.26 13.02 -5.15
CA GLU A 289 -12.34 12.20 -5.95
C GLU A 289 -11.10 13.03 -6.35
N GLU A 290 -9.96 12.36 -6.40
CA GLU A 290 -8.78 12.92 -7.05
C GLU A 290 -8.98 12.89 -8.56
N GLU A 291 -8.72 13.99 -9.22
CA GLU A 291 -8.76 14.10 -10.68
C GLU A 291 -7.35 14.31 -11.20
N SER A 292 -7.02 13.70 -12.33
CA SER A 292 -5.71 13.88 -12.93
C SER A 292 -5.77 14.06 -14.44
N TRP A 293 -4.81 14.82 -14.96
CA TRP A 293 -4.50 14.81 -16.37
C TRP A 293 -2.99 14.62 -16.57
N GLY A 294 -2.60 14.08 -17.71
CA GLY A 294 -1.21 13.83 -17.98
C GLY A 294 -0.83 13.80 -19.44
N LEU A 295 0.46 14.04 -19.66
CA LEU A 295 1.12 13.97 -20.96
C LEU A 295 2.27 12.97 -20.89
N ASP A 296 2.39 12.12 -21.91
CA ASP A 296 3.52 11.20 -22.08
C ASP A 296 4.10 11.36 -23.48
N ALA A 297 5.42 11.19 -23.58
CA ALA A 297 6.13 11.03 -24.82
C ALA A 297 7.16 9.90 -24.70
N SER A 298 7.02 8.88 -25.53
CA SER A 298 7.87 7.69 -25.54
C SER A 298 8.50 7.49 -26.91
N PHE A 299 9.80 7.27 -26.94
CA PHE A 299 10.55 6.81 -28.10
C PHE A 299 10.96 5.35 -27.87
N GLU A 300 10.66 4.47 -28.81
CA GLU A 300 10.96 3.04 -28.78
C GLU A 300 11.79 2.66 -30.00
N TRP A 301 12.90 1.95 -29.78
CA TRP A 301 13.76 1.42 -30.83
C TRP A 301 13.95 -0.09 -30.66
N TYR A 302 13.35 -0.86 -31.53
CA TYR A 302 13.44 -2.31 -31.64
C TYR A 302 14.63 -2.69 -32.51
N TYR A 303 15.85 -2.51 -31.99
CA TYR A 303 17.09 -2.50 -32.80
C TYR A 303 17.58 -3.88 -33.22
N ALA A 304 17.01 -5.00 -32.66
CA ALA A 304 17.26 -6.37 -33.06
C ALA A 304 16.18 -7.29 -32.47
N ASP A 305 16.19 -8.58 -32.78
CA ASP A 305 15.24 -9.55 -32.24
C ASP A 305 15.32 -9.59 -30.70
N ALA A 306 14.13 -9.54 -30.06
CA ALA A 306 13.98 -9.47 -28.61
C ALA A 306 14.87 -8.39 -27.92
N SER A 307 15.15 -7.30 -28.64
CA SER A 307 16.01 -6.22 -28.18
C SER A 307 15.32 -4.87 -28.33
N LEU A 308 15.26 -4.11 -27.24
CA LEU A 308 14.55 -2.84 -27.13
C LEU A 308 15.40 -1.80 -26.40
N PHE A 309 15.37 -0.59 -26.92
CA PHE A 309 15.73 0.63 -26.19
C PHE A 309 14.53 1.58 -26.19
N ALA A 310 14.09 2.00 -25.03
CA ALA A 310 12.99 2.96 -24.90
C ALA A 310 13.30 4.06 -23.91
N VAL A 311 12.82 5.26 -24.21
CA VAL A 311 12.89 6.43 -23.34
C VAL A 311 11.51 7.06 -23.29
N THR A 312 10.98 7.26 -22.09
CA THR A 312 9.69 7.90 -21.84
C THR A 312 9.88 9.10 -20.93
N VAL A 313 9.26 10.21 -21.26
CA VAL A 313 9.08 11.35 -20.35
C VAL A 313 7.59 11.53 -20.11
N PHE A 314 7.24 11.89 -18.88
CA PHE A 314 5.85 12.07 -18.50
C PHE A 314 5.67 13.21 -17.52
N HIS A 315 4.46 13.75 -17.52
CA HIS A 315 3.97 14.73 -16.56
C HIS A 315 2.53 14.43 -16.18
N ARG A 316 2.20 14.58 -14.90
CA ARG A 316 0.85 14.46 -14.33
C ARG A 316 0.59 15.62 -13.40
N ASP A 317 -0.58 16.23 -13.51
CA ASP A 317 -1.16 17.07 -12.48
C ASP A 317 -2.32 16.30 -11.82
N ILE A 318 -2.46 16.45 -10.51
CA ILE A 318 -3.48 15.78 -9.70
C ILE A 318 -4.16 16.83 -8.85
N ASP A 319 -5.47 16.97 -9.01
CA ASP A 319 -6.30 17.85 -8.20
C ASP A 319 -6.93 17.07 -7.04
N ASN A 320 -7.22 17.74 -5.93
CA ASN A 320 -7.88 17.17 -4.74
C ASN A 320 -7.16 15.99 -4.10
N VAL A 321 -5.82 15.98 -4.06
CA VAL A 321 -5.04 14.89 -3.45
C VAL A 321 -5.57 14.57 -2.06
N ILE A 322 -5.89 13.30 -1.82
CA ILE A 322 -6.38 12.82 -0.53
C ILE A 322 -5.20 12.50 0.36
N SER A 323 -5.18 13.09 1.54
CA SER A 323 -4.15 12.80 2.54
C SER A 323 -4.70 12.87 3.95
N GLU A 324 -4.01 12.19 4.87
CA GLU A 324 -4.31 12.35 6.30
C GLU A 324 -3.97 13.77 6.74
N SER A 325 -4.89 14.31 7.52
CA SER A 325 -4.74 15.58 8.23
C SER A 325 -4.79 15.28 9.72
N ASN A 326 -3.79 15.71 10.46
CA ASN A 326 -3.72 15.47 11.89
C ASN A 326 -3.72 16.80 12.67
N GLU A 327 -4.68 16.96 13.54
CA GLU A 327 -4.81 18.13 14.43
C GLU A 327 -4.74 17.70 15.89
N LYS A 328 -4.30 18.61 16.75
CA LYS A 328 -4.47 18.47 18.21
C LYS A 328 -5.80 19.07 18.61
N VAL A 329 -6.69 18.26 19.15
CA VAL A 329 -8.04 18.67 19.59
C VAL A 329 -8.24 18.39 21.06
N ASP A 330 -9.16 19.12 21.71
CA ASP A 330 -9.56 18.83 23.09
C ASP A 330 -10.24 17.44 23.13
N GLY A 331 -9.60 16.48 23.79
CA GLY A 331 -10.08 15.10 23.87
C GLY A 331 -11.47 14.98 24.51
N THR A 332 -11.86 15.93 25.39
CA THR A 332 -13.19 15.93 26.03
C THR A 332 -14.33 16.15 25.04
N LEU A 333 -14.05 16.62 23.83
CA LEU A 333 -15.05 16.72 22.75
C LEU A 333 -15.41 15.35 22.16
N TYR A 334 -14.60 14.31 22.43
CA TYR A 334 -14.69 13.01 21.80
C TYR A 334 -14.90 11.86 22.78
N SER A 335 -14.39 11.99 23.99
CA SER A 335 -14.39 10.90 24.97
C SER A 335 -14.55 11.42 26.40
N ASP A 336 -15.40 10.73 27.17
CA ASP A 336 -15.54 10.94 28.60
C ASP A 336 -14.30 10.49 29.40
N ASP A 337 -13.40 9.73 28.78
CA ASP A 337 -12.12 9.29 29.39
C ASP A 337 -11.08 10.42 29.39
N ALA A 338 -11.22 11.41 28.52
CA ALA A 338 -10.28 12.54 28.45
C ALA A 338 -10.46 13.52 29.60
N GLN A 339 -9.37 14.11 30.08
CA GLN A 339 -9.39 15.11 31.12
C GLN A 339 -9.55 16.53 30.53
N PRO A 340 -10.18 17.48 31.23
CA PRO A 340 -10.30 18.86 30.75
C PRO A 340 -8.94 19.47 30.39
N GLY A 341 -8.79 19.90 29.13
CA GLY A 341 -7.56 20.49 28.60
C GLY A 341 -6.54 19.48 28.09
N GLU A 342 -6.86 18.20 28.07
CA GLU A 342 -6.06 17.15 27.44
C GLU A 342 -6.23 17.20 25.93
N LEU A 343 -5.10 17.29 25.20
CA LEU A 343 -5.09 17.37 23.75
C LEU A 343 -4.81 16.00 23.13
N TRP A 344 -5.78 15.53 22.37
CA TRP A 344 -5.69 14.26 21.64
C TRP A 344 -5.36 14.49 20.17
N ASP A 345 -4.74 13.48 19.55
CA ASP A 345 -4.43 13.47 18.11
C ASP A 345 -5.67 13.10 17.32
N LEU A 346 -6.13 14.00 16.43
CA LEU A 346 -7.17 13.70 15.46
C LEU A 346 -6.54 13.42 14.12
N ALA A 347 -6.65 12.16 13.66
CA ALA A 347 -6.30 11.74 12.32
C ALA A 347 -7.58 11.64 11.46
N ALA A 348 -7.66 12.46 10.44
CA ALA A 348 -8.78 12.47 9.47
C ALA A 348 -8.24 12.61 8.06
N PHE A 349 -9.06 12.31 7.06
CA PHE A 349 -8.73 12.48 5.66
C PHE A 349 -9.29 13.79 5.13
N GLY A 350 -8.49 14.51 4.35
CA GLY A 350 -8.87 15.75 3.68
C GLY A 350 -8.42 15.77 2.22
N ASN A 351 -9.07 16.58 1.40
CA ASN A 351 -8.54 16.90 0.09
C ASN A 351 -7.54 18.05 0.25
N GLY A 352 -6.29 17.76 0.00
CA GLY A 352 -5.24 18.76 -0.14
C GLY A 352 -5.41 19.61 -1.38
N SER A 353 -4.43 20.44 -1.64
CA SER A 353 -4.33 21.12 -2.93
C SER A 353 -3.66 20.21 -3.96
N ASP A 354 -3.28 20.80 -5.06
CA ASP A 354 -2.74 20.15 -6.23
C ASP A 354 -1.48 19.31 -5.93
N GLY A 355 -1.37 18.17 -6.58
CA GLY A 355 -0.19 17.33 -6.66
C GLY A 355 0.36 17.33 -8.08
N GLN A 356 1.65 17.10 -8.22
CA GLN A 356 2.28 16.89 -9.51
C GLN A 356 3.27 15.73 -9.47
N LEU A 357 3.43 15.10 -10.62
CA LEU A 357 4.37 14.00 -10.83
C LEU A 357 4.97 14.14 -12.22
N GLN A 358 6.30 14.15 -12.32
CA GLN A 358 6.99 14.17 -13.60
C GLN A 358 8.21 13.28 -13.57
N GLY A 359 8.62 12.76 -14.72
CA GLY A 359 9.77 11.88 -14.72
C GLY A 359 10.27 11.48 -16.09
N LEU A 360 11.38 10.74 -16.02
CA LEU A 360 12.07 10.09 -17.11
C LEU A 360 12.18 8.61 -16.81
N GLU A 361 11.80 7.78 -17.77
CA GLU A 361 12.00 6.34 -17.71
C GLU A 361 12.88 5.89 -18.90
N ILE A 362 13.83 5.00 -18.61
CA ILE A 362 14.69 4.37 -19.62
C ILE A 362 14.55 2.86 -19.48
N SER A 363 14.27 2.18 -20.57
CA SER A 363 14.23 0.72 -20.63
C SER A 363 15.18 0.22 -21.71
N PHE A 364 15.94 -0.80 -21.35
CA PHE A 364 16.87 -1.47 -22.26
C PHE A 364 16.78 -2.97 -22.06
N VAL A 365 16.70 -3.71 -23.13
CA VAL A 365 16.96 -5.15 -23.17
C VAL A 365 17.74 -5.49 -24.43
N GLY A 366 18.76 -6.30 -24.30
CA GLY A 366 19.60 -6.71 -25.42
C GLY A 366 20.16 -8.10 -25.25
N ARG A 367 20.34 -8.80 -26.36
CA ARG A 367 20.88 -10.16 -26.46
C ARG A 367 22.08 -10.16 -27.39
N LEU A 368 23.10 -10.94 -27.03
CA LEU A 368 24.32 -11.06 -27.83
C LEU A 368 24.16 -12.03 -29.02
N ASP A 369 23.16 -12.93 -29.02
CA ASP A 369 22.86 -13.82 -30.15
C ASP A 369 22.54 -13.11 -31.46
N ASN A 370 22.13 -11.84 -31.38
CA ASN A 370 21.95 -10.98 -32.55
C ASN A 370 23.26 -10.59 -33.25
N TYR A 371 24.43 -10.76 -32.59
CA TYR A 371 25.70 -10.21 -33.06
C TYR A 371 26.84 -11.23 -33.12
N ILE A 372 26.78 -12.26 -32.28
CA ILE A 372 27.83 -13.27 -32.15
C ILE A 372 27.24 -14.68 -32.02
N GLU A 373 28.01 -15.68 -32.43
CA GLU A 373 27.67 -17.08 -32.28
C GLU A 373 28.50 -17.76 -31.16
N GLY A 374 28.09 -18.96 -30.75
CA GLY A 374 28.78 -19.76 -29.77
C GLY A 374 28.41 -19.45 -28.33
N PHE A 375 29.24 -19.84 -27.37
CA PHE A 375 28.92 -19.74 -25.94
C PHE A 375 28.46 -18.36 -25.50
N PHE A 376 29.10 -17.32 -25.97
CA PHE A 376 28.77 -15.93 -25.56
C PHE A 376 27.45 -15.41 -26.15
N SER A 377 26.91 -16.07 -27.17
CA SER A 377 25.60 -15.68 -27.74
C SER A 377 24.46 -15.81 -26.73
N GLY A 378 24.57 -16.72 -25.75
CA GLY A 378 23.56 -16.89 -24.71
C GLY A 378 23.45 -15.72 -23.72
N PHE A 379 24.41 -14.80 -23.71
CA PHE A 379 24.33 -13.66 -22.80
C PHE A 379 23.37 -12.56 -23.28
N GLY A 380 22.71 -11.97 -22.32
CA GLY A 380 21.90 -10.77 -22.49
C GLY A 380 21.94 -9.90 -21.24
N ALA A 381 21.44 -8.68 -21.40
CA ALA A 381 21.30 -7.73 -20.30
C ALA A 381 19.97 -7.00 -20.39
N SER A 382 19.42 -6.62 -19.25
CA SER A 382 18.28 -5.71 -19.16
C SER A 382 18.52 -4.64 -18.12
N PHE A 383 18.01 -3.46 -18.37
CA PHE A 383 18.14 -2.30 -17.50
C PHE A 383 16.87 -1.46 -17.58
N ASN A 384 16.32 -1.08 -16.43
CA ASN A 384 15.22 -0.13 -16.31
C ASN A 384 15.62 0.93 -15.29
N LEU A 385 15.42 2.18 -15.59
CA LEU A 385 15.67 3.33 -14.73
C LEU A 385 14.46 4.25 -14.74
N GLY A 386 13.97 4.62 -13.55
CA GLY A 386 13.03 5.71 -13.35
C GLY A 386 13.68 6.83 -12.53
N ILE A 387 13.58 8.06 -13.02
CA ILE A 387 13.92 9.27 -12.29
C ILE A 387 12.64 10.10 -12.25
N ILE A 388 12.10 10.30 -11.05
CA ILE A 388 10.76 10.82 -10.85
C ILE A 388 10.81 11.90 -9.78
N ASP A 389 10.19 13.03 -10.07
CA ASP A 389 10.00 14.13 -9.15
C ASP A 389 8.51 14.29 -8.87
N SER A 390 8.13 14.38 -7.61
CA SER A 390 6.73 14.52 -7.20
C SER A 390 6.61 15.46 -6.02
N GLU A 391 5.52 16.22 -6.01
CA GLU A 391 5.18 17.11 -4.90
C GLU A 391 3.66 17.17 -4.76
N TYR A 392 3.14 17.17 -3.54
CA TYR A 392 1.77 17.56 -3.24
C TYR A 392 1.72 18.43 -1.98
N THR A 393 0.62 19.14 -1.81
CA THR A 393 0.40 20.02 -0.67
C THR A 393 -0.75 19.47 0.18
N THR A 394 -0.48 19.21 1.47
CA THR A 394 -1.49 18.74 2.42
C THR A 394 -2.56 19.80 2.70
N PRO A 395 -3.71 19.43 3.30
CA PRO A 395 -4.72 20.41 3.73
C PRO A 395 -4.16 21.55 4.59
N GLU A 396 -3.13 21.28 5.41
CA GLU A 396 -2.46 22.29 6.26
C GLU A 396 -1.44 23.16 5.49
N GLY A 397 -1.26 22.95 4.20
CA GLY A 397 -0.36 23.72 3.34
C GLY A 397 1.11 23.26 3.42
N ARG A 398 1.41 22.08 3.93
CA ARG A 398 2.76 21.50 3.93
C ARG A 398 3.00 20.75 2.62
N LYS A 399 4.25 20.76 2.15
CA LYS A 399 4.66 20.11 0.91
C LYS A 399 5.44 18.84 1.18
N PHE A 400 5.07 17.78 0.49
CA PHE A 400 5.72 16.48 0.54
C PHE A 400 5.80 15.86 -0.85
N ALA A 401 6.69 14.90 -1.04
CA ALA A 401 6.60 13.98 -2.17
C ALA A 401 5.34 13.11 -2.06
N LEU A 402 4.82 12.62 -3.17
CA LEU A 402 3.69 11.67 -3.14
C LEU A 402 4.07 10.41 -2.37
N PRO A 403 3.22 9.93 -1.44
CA PRO A 403 3.48 8.72 -0.68
C PRO A 403 3.73 7.51 -1.58
N GLY A 404 4.70 6.68 -1.20
CA GLY A 404 5.11 5.53 -1.98
C GLY A 404 5.99 5.85 -3.20
N GLN A 405 6.20 7.12 -3.55
CA GLN A 405 7.02 7.52 -4.69
C GLN A 405 8.48 7.74 -4.29
N SER A 406 9.40 7.11 -5.03
CA SER A 406 10.86 7.30 -4.89
C SER A 406 11.40 8.10 -6.06
N ASP A 407 12.35 8.99 -5.79
CA ASP A 407 12.97 9.84 -6.84
C ASP A 407 13.76 9.02 -7.85
N THR A 408 14.34 7.91 -7.42
CA THR A 408 15.15 7.05 -8.28
C THR A 408 14.90 5.59 -8.00
N ASN A 409 14.56 4.84 -9.04
CA ASN A 409 14.51 3.38 -8.97
C ASN A 409 15.15 2.77 -10.22
N TYR A 410 15.90 1.68 -10.06
CA TYR A 410 16.42 0.96 -11.20
C TYR A 410 16.56 -0.54 -10.93
N ASN A 411 16.48 -1.30 -12.02
CA ASN A 411 16.76 -2.73 -12.05
C ASN A 411 17.78 -2.99 -13.15
N ALA A 412 18.84 -3.72 -12.82
CA ALA A 412 19.84 -4.16 -13.76
C ALA A 412 19.99 -5.66 -13.69
N SER A 413 19.92 -6.35 -14.80
CA SER A 413 20.11 -7.80 -14.87
C SER A 413 21.10 -8.17 -15.96
N ILE A 414 21.90 -9.18 -15.66
CA ILE A 414 22.66 -9.94 -16.65
C ILE A 414 22.10 -11.35 -16.64
N PHE A 415 21.87 -11.91 -17.80
CA PHE A 415 21.35 -13.27 -17.93
C PHE A 415 22.11 -14.05 -19.00
N TYR A 416 22.05 -15.36 -18.88
CA TYR A 416 22.56 -16.31 -19.85
C TYR A 416 21.49 -17.35 -20.15
N GLU A 417 21.22 -17.61 -21.42
CA GLU A 417 20.23 -18.58 -21.88
C GLU A 417 20.79 -19.34 -23.09
N ASP A 418 21.03 -20.64 -22.93
CA ASP A 418 21.45 -21.52 -24.03
C ASP A 418 21.05 -22.97 -23.71
N ARG A 419 20.49 -23.69 -24.68
CA ARG A 419 20.20 -25.13 -24.65
C ARG A 419 19.54 -25.63 -23.36
N GLY A 420 18.45 -24.95 -22.98
CA GLY A 420 17.68 -25.30 -21.79
C GLY A 420 18.31 -24.83 -20.46
N PHE A 421 19.54 -24.32 -20.48
CA PHE A 421 20.15 -23.68 -19.31
C PHE A 421 19.84 -22.18 -19.29
N SER A 422 19.35 -21.68 -18.16
CA SER A 422 19.20 -20.25 -17.92
C SER A 422 19.75 -19.86 -16.55
N ALA A 423 20.43 -18.73 -16.51
CA ALA A 423 20.93 -18.13 -15.27
C ALA A 423 20.73 -16.61 -15.35
N ARG A 424 20.38 -15.98 -14.23
CA ARG A 424 20.16 -14.55 -14.15
C ARG A 424 20.66 -14.02 -12.82
N ILE A 425 21.28 -12.83 -12.84
CA ILE A 425 21.60 -12.06 -11.66
C ILE A 425 20.91 -10.72 -11.84
N THR A 426 20.18 -10.27 -10.83
CA THR A 426 19.43 -9.00 -10.84
C THR A 426 19.81 -8.18 -9.62
N TYR A 427 20.19 -6.92 -9.86
CA TYR A 427 20.35 -5.90 -8.84
C TYR A 427 19.20 -4.91 -8.93
N ARG A 428 18.53 -4.65 -7.81
CA ARG A 428 17.46 -3.69 -7.68
C ARG A 428 17.84 -2.61 -6.69
N TYR A 429 17.54 -1.38 -7.01
CA TYR A 429 17.71 -0.20 -6.16
C TYR A 429 16.45 0.63 -6.19
N ARG A 430 16.08 1.12 -5.04
CA ARG A 430 15.04 2.12 -4.83
C ARG A 430 15.56 3.15 -3.84
N SER A 431 15.51 4.44 -4.18
CA SER A 431 15.84 5.50 -3.25
C SER A 431 14.79 5.59 -2.14
N GLU A 432 15.08 6.35 -1.12
CA GLU A 432 14.13 6.61 -0.04
C GLU A 432 12.79 7.12 -0.58
N TRP A 433 11.70 6.86 0.17
CA TRP A 433 10.37 7.37 -0.18
C TRP A 433 9.56 7.67 1.07
N LEU A 434 8.68 8.66 0.95
CA LEU A 434 7.68 8.97 1.96
C LEU A 434 6.68 7.82 2.07
N ASP A 435 6.44 7.33 3.28
CA ASP A 435 5.44 6.31 3.59
C ASP A 435 4.15 6.98 4.08
N GLU A 436 4.28 7.83 5.09
CA GLU A 436 3.18 8.56 5.69
C GLU A 436 3.58 10.01 5.97
N THR A 437 2.63 10.92 5.84
CA THR A 437 2.80 12.29 6.35
C THR A 437 2.54 12.30 7.85
N GLU A 438 3.59 12.31 8.66
CA GLU A 438 3.43 12.47 10.09
C GLU A 438 3.23 13.94 10.45
N THR A 439 2.35 14.19 11.36
CA THR A 439 1.94 15.52 11.80
C THR A 439 2.41 15.83 13.20
N GLY A 440 2.75 14.80 14.01
CA GLY A 440 3.30 14.96 15.33
C GLY A 440 4.77 15.35 15.30
N ALA A 441 5.16 16.41 16.01
CA ALA A 441 6.56 16.72 16.23
C ALA A 441 7.13 15.79 17.29
N VAL A 442 7.91 14.79 16.87
CA VAL A 442 8.76 14.02 17.81
C VAL A 442 10.05 14.80 18.03
N PHE A 443 10.35 15.17 19.27
CA PHE A 443 11.52 15.99 19.64
C PHE A 443 11.65 17.32 18.88
N GLY A 444 10.52 17.95 18.50
CA GLY A 444 10.53 19.20 17.73
C GLY A 444 10.87 19.05 16.25
N LEU A 445 10.94 17.84 15.74
CA LEU A 445 11.09 17.54 14.33
C LEU A 445 9.68 17.29 13.74
N SER A 446 9.28 18.13 12.82
CA SER A 446 8.10 17.90 11.99
C SER A 446 8.53 17.32 10.65
N GLY A 447 7.95 16.19 10.25
CA GLY A 447 8.30 15.57 8.98
C GLY A 447 7.56 14.25 8.81
N GLY A 448 7.65 13.68 7.62
CA GLY A 448 7.02 12.41 7.30
C GLY A 448 7.77 11.21 7.87
N VAL A 449 7.14 10.07 7.72
CA VAL A 449 7.75 8.76 7.94
C VAL A 449 8.29 8.26 6.60
N TYR A 450 9.53 7.81 6.61
CA TYR A 450 10.24 7.42 5.39
C TYR A 450 10.77 6.00 5.49
N TRP A 451 10.73 5.28 4.38
CA TRP A 451 11.57 4.12 4.17
C TRP A 451 12.92 4.55 3.61
N ALA A 452 14.00 4.07 4.21
CA ALA A 452 15.35 4.28 3.73
C ALA A 452 15.57 3.61 2.36
N PRO A 453 16.62 4.02 1.61
CA PRO A 453 16.92 3.37 0.34
C PRO A 453 17.04 1.85 0.47
N GLN A 454 16.48 1.13 -0.50
CA GLN A 454 16.51 -0.33 -0.54
C GLN A 454 17.38 -0.84 -1.69
N MET A 455 18.16 -1.87 -1.40
CA MET A 455 19.01 -2.58 -2.38
C MET A 455 18.74 -4.08 -2.27
N ARG A 456 18.70 -4.78 -3.40
CA ARG A 456 18.54 -6.24 -3.42
C ARG A 456 19.37 -6.83 -4.54
N LEU A 457 20.10 -7.87 -4.21
CA LEU A 457 20.78 -8.71 -5.18
C LEU A 457 20.16 -10.10 -5.15
N ASP A 458 19.61 -10.51 -6.29
CA ASP A 458 18.97 -11.81 -6.47
C ASP A 458 19.64 -12.57 -7.60
N ALA A 459 19.59 -13.91 -7.54
CA ALA A 459 20.04 -14.75 -8.64
C ALA A 459 19.10 -15.94 -8.83
N SER A 460 18.96 -16.40 -10.07
CA SER A 460 18.22 -17.60 -10.40
C SER A 460 18.98 -18.46 -11.39
N ILE A 461 18.85 -19.77 -11.26
CA ILE A 461 19.41 -20.76 -12.18
C ILE A 461 18.30 -21.76 -12.47
N ARG A 462 18.13 -22.09 -13.75
CA ARG A 462 17.18 -23.11 -14.19
C ARG A 462 17.80 -23.98 -15.28
N TYR A 463 17.46 -25.26 -15.26
CA TYR A 463 17.80 -26.19 -16.33
C TYR A 463 16.56 -26.97 -16.77
N ASP A 464 16.24 -26.87 -18.05
CA ASP A 464 15.17 -27.65 -18.68
C ASP A 464 15.63 -29.07 -18.95
N LEU A 465 14.86 -30.04 -18.50
CA LEU A 465 15.15 -31.45 -18.63
C LEU A 465 14.52 -32.10 -19.86
N GLU A 466 13.73 -31.35 -20.66
CA GLU A 466 12.97 -31.92 -21.79
C GLU A 466 13.91 -32.60 -22.81
N GLU A 467 15.04 -31.97 -23.14
CA GLU A 467 16.03 -32.57 -24.06
C GLU A 467 16.68 -33.83 -23.52
N LEU A 468 16.84 -33.96 -22.20
CA LEU A 468 17.48 -35.11 -21.57
C LEU A 468 16.52 -36.26 -21.30
N THR A 469 15.29 -35.97 -20.94
CA THR A 469 14.32 -36.95 -20.42
C THR A 469 13.15 -37.21 -21.34
N GLY A 470 12.93 -36.34 -22.33
CA GLY A 470 11.73 -36.33 -23.18
C GLY A 470 10.46 -35.90 -22.43
N GLN A 471 10.58 -35.44 -21.20
CA GLN A 471 9.48 -34.97 -20.37
C GLN A 471 9.65 -33.47 -20.04
N LYS A 472 8.54 -32.74 -20.06
CA LYS A 472 8.52 -31.32 -19.66
C LYS A 472 8.74 -31.22 -18.17
N ALA A 473 9.98 -31.03 -17.77
CA ALA A 473 10.38 -30.81 -16.38
C ALA A 473 11.58 -29.88 -16.34
N SER A 474 11.72 -29.12 -15.26
CA SER A 474 12.89 -28.24 -15.04
C SER A 474 13.34 -28.27 -13.59
N ILE A 475 14.64 -28.21 -13.37
CA ILE A 475 15.24 -27.98 -12.06
C ILE A 475 15.53 -26.50 -11.93
N PHE A 476 15.28 -25.92 -10.75
CA PHE A 476 15.56 -24.52 -10.49
C PHE A 476 16.16 -24.31 -9.11
N VAL A 477 16.93 -23.24 -8.99
CA VAL A 477 17.43 -22.68 -7.73
C VAL A 477 17.31 -21.17 -7.80
N ASP A 478 16.60 -20.58 -6.82
CA ASP A 478 16.44 -19.14 -6.67
C ASP A 478 17.10 -18.68 -5.37
N PHE A 479 17.89 -17.62 -5.45
CA PHE A 479 18.54 -16.95 -4.34
C PHE A 479 17.96 -15.54 -4.22
N ASN A 480 17.42 -15.23 -3.06
CA ASN A 480 16.83 -13.93 -2.78
C ASN A 480 17.64 -13.21 -1.70
N ASN A 481 17.79 -11.90 -1.86
CA ASN A 481 18.49 -11.03 -0.93
C ASN A 481 19.92 -11.54 -0.60
N ILE A 482 20.73 -11.82 -1.63
CA ILE A 482 22.11 -12.34 -1.45
C ILE A 482 22.97 -11.36 -0.64
N SER A 483 22.70 -10.05 -0.77
CA SER A 483 23.38 -8.98 -0.03
C SER A 483 23.03 -8.95 1.46
N ASP A 484 21.97 -9.66 1.90
CA ASP A 484 21.49 -9.67 3.30
C ASP A 484 21.06 -8.29 3.81
N GLU A 485 20.42 -7.52 2.93
CA GLU A 485 19.93 -6.18 3.25
C GLU A 485 18.71 -6.23 4.16
N SER A 486 18.63 -5.27 5.07
CA SER A 486 17.47 -5.01 5.93
C SER A 486 16.78 -3.73 5.50
N ASP A 487 15.46 -3.67 5.65
CA ASP A 487 14.67 -2.48 5.39
C ASP A 487 14.54 -1.66 6.67
N MET A 488 14.73 -0.36 6.57
CA MET A 488 14.68 0.56 7.69
C MET A 488 13.63 1.64 7.44
N ARG A 489 12.79 1.88 8.44
CA ARG A 489 11.80 2.96 8.45
C ARG A 489 12.15 3.96 9.55
N TYR A 490 12.04 5.25 9.28
CA TYR A 490 12.39 6.30 10.21
C TYR A 490 11.45 7.50 10.12
N THR A 491 11.37 8.28 11.19
CA THR A 491 10.57 9.51 11.27
C THR A 491 11.46 10.73 11.15
N SER A 492 11.21 11.59 10.20
CA SER A 492 11.83 12.89 9.93
C SER A 492 13.33 12.86 9.66
N ALA A 493 14.09 11.93 10.20
CA ALA A 493 15.53 11.84 10.00
C ALA A 493 16.05 10.40 10.19
N PRO A 494 17.05 9.96 9.42
CA PRO A 494 17.54 8.56 9.43
C PRO A 494 18.03 8.03 10.78
N TRP A 495 18.37 8.91 11.71
CA TRP A 495 18.76 8.51 13.06
C TRP A 495 17.56 8.24 14.01
N ASN A 496 16.34 8.66 13.61
CA ASN A 496 15.12 8.42 14.40
C ASN A 496 14.38 7.20 13.84
N VAL A 497 14.97 6.03 14.01
CA VAL A 497 14.49 4.76 13.47
C VAL A 497 13.25 4.29 14.20
N ASN A 498 12.17 4.01 13.47
CA ASN A 498 10.92 3.43 13.99
C ASN A 498 10.92 1.91 13.86
N GLN A 499 11.45 1.40 12.74
CA GLN A 499 11.29 0.00 12.36
C GLN A 499 12.49 -0.48 11.56
N VAL A 500 12.92 -1.71 11.81
CA VAL A 500 13.89 -2.43 10.99
C VAL A 500 13.33 -3.80 10.69
N GLU A 501 13.25 -4.14 9.41
CA GLU A 501 12.80 -5.44 8.93
C GLU A 501 13.98 -6.20 8.32
N SER A 502 14.30 -7.37 8.87
CA SER A 502 15.38 -8.21 8.37
C SER A 502 14.85 -9.61 8.05
N PHE A 503 14.62 -9.85 6.78
CA PHE A 503 14.14 -11.16 6.29
C PHE A 503 15.29 -12.13 6.00
N GLY A 504 16.54 -11.63 5.99
CA GLY A 504 17.73 -12.42 5.70
C GLY A 504 17.81 -12.90 4.26
N ARG A 505 18.76 -13.79 4.02
CA ARG A 505 18.95 -14.49 2.73
C ARG A 505 18.01 -15.67 2.64
N ALA A 506 17.39 -15.87 1.49
CA ALA A 506 16.58 -17.05 1.24
C ALA A 506 17.02 -17.75 -0.05
N PHE A 507 16.92 -19.06 -0.06
CA PHE A 507 17.05 -19.83 -1.29
C PHE A 507 15.94 -20.86 -1.40
N THR A 508 15.50 -21.09 -2.62
CA THR A 508 14.50 -22.11 -2.93
C THR A 508 15.04 -22.97 -4.06
N ALA A 509 14.97 -24.28 -3.90
CA ALA A 509 15.35 -25.23 -4.96
C ALA A 509 14.22 -26.23 -5.17
N GLY A 510 13.96 -26.62 -6.42
CA GLY A 510 12.86 -27.51 -6.73
C GLY A 510 12.92 -28.12 -8.12
N LEU A 511 11.99 -29.05 -8.32
CA LEU A 511 11.67 -29.67 -9.60
C LEU A 511 10.24 -29.21 -9.96
N ARG A 512 10.06 -28.76 -11.19
CA ARG A 512 8.77 -28.31 -11.70
C ARG A 512 8.37 -29.09 -12.91
#